data_414fcd1e58450bdc69e4910a74015d09
#
_entry.id   414fcd1e58450bdc69e4910a74015d09
#
_cell.length_a   1.000
_cell.length_b   1.000
_cell.length_c   1.000
_cell.angle_alpha   90.00
_cell.angle_beta   90.00
_cell.angle_gamma   90.00
#
_symmetry.space_group_name_H-M   'P 1'
#
loop_
_entity.id
_entity.type
_entity.pdbx_description
1 polymer ?
#
loop_
_entity_poly.entity_id
_entity_poly.type
_entity_poly.pdbx_seq_one_letter_code
_entity_poly.pdbx_strand_id
1 'polypeptide(L)'
;VKALVDITRIPGLNMIRLDGETVKIGPLVTHTEVALSGLIRERGMALAEGASRLGSPQIRNIATVAGNILNAQPGADTLIPLLALDGSVTIRGRQGERSIPLAELFTGVGKTTIDSTKEIVTEISFSGLGKGEASSAMRLAKRKTLVLPILTVAVVIGVDTGAKTFAKARIAVGPVATTPFRCKAAEEILAGSPVGEEVIRKAAADAAKAANPRTSLIRGTSE
;
A
#
# COMPACT_ATOMS: atom_id res chain seq x y z
N VAL A 1 -22.71 -12.97 -13.71
CA VAL A 1 -21.76 -13.96 -13.16
C VAL A 1 -22.37 -15.33 -13.36
N LYS A 2 -21.65 -16.23 -14.08
CA LYS A 2 -22.12 -17.60 -14.35
C LYS A 2 -21.77 -18.59 -13.22
N ALA A 3 -20.70 -18.31 -12.46
CA ALA A 3 -20.24 -19.10 -11.33
C ALA A 3 -19.51 -18.19 -10.33
N LEU A 4 -19.61 -18.55 -9.06
CA LEU A 4 -18.84 -17.95 -7.96
C LEU A 4 -18.08 -19.08 -7.26
N VAL A 5 -16.80 -18.86 -6.98
CA VAL A 5 -15.97 -19.84 -6.26
C VAL A 5 -15.60 -19.26 -4.91
N ASP A 6 -16.05 -19.92 -3.84
CA ASP A 6 -15.66 -19.56 -2.48
C ASP A 6 -14.30 -20.18 -2.15
N ILE A 7 -13.32 -19.33 -1.87
CA ILE A 7 -11.95 -19.70 -1.51
C ILE A 7 -11.67 -19.61 -0.01
N THR A 8 -12.64 -19.21 0.80
CA THR A 8 -12.44 -18.91 2.24
C THR A 8 -12.03 -20.14 3.05
N ARG A 9 -12.28 -21.35 2.54
CA ARG A 9 -11.94 -22.61 3.18
C ARG A 9 -10.65 -23.27 2.67
N ILE A 10 -9.93 -22.62 1.76
CA ILE A 10 -8.64 -23.15 1.28
C ILE A 10 -7.58 -22.93 2.35
N PRO A 11 -6.93 -24.01 2.84
CA PRO A 11 -5.90 -23.88 3.88
C PRO A 11 -4.70 -23.07 3.39
N GLY A 12 -4.07 -22.32 4.29
CA GLY A 12 -2.83 -21.60 4.01
C GLY A 12 -2.99 -20.23 3.33
N LEU A 13 -4.22 -19.83 2.96
CA LEU A 13 -4.45 -18.53 2.33
C LEU A 13 -4.64 -17.37 3.34
N ASN A 14 -4.65 -17.64 4.64
CA ASN A 14 -4.86 -16.64 5.71
C ASN A 14 -3.63 -16.48 6.63
N MET A 15 -2.42 -16.67 6.09
CA MET A 15 -1.19 -16.60 6.89
C MET A 15 -0.44 -15.29 6.67
N ILE A 16 0.14 -14.75 7.74
CA ILE A 16 1.17 -13.72 7.72
C ILE A 16 2.46 -14.38 8.20
N ARG A 17 3.52 -14.36 7.39
CA ARG A 17 4.79 -15.00 7.71
C ARG A 17 5.98 -14.20 7.22
N LEU A 18 7.12 -14.41 7.82
CA LEU A 18 8.41 -13.93 7.36
C LEU A 18 9.14 -15.09 6.65
N ASP A 19 9.65 -14.82 5.46
CA ASP A 19 10.45 -15.75 4.67
C ASP A 19 11.75 -15.03 4.27
N GLY A 20 12.83 -15.33 5.00
CA GLY A 20 14.01 -14.50 4.98
C GLY A 20 13.72 -13.08 5.48
N GLU A 21 13.91 -12.08 4.63
CA GLU A 21 13.57 -10.69 4.90
C GLU A 21 12.22 -10.26 4.29
N THR A 22 11.55 -11.17 3.58
CA THR A 22 10.29 -10.88 2.89
C THR A 22 9.11 -11.21 3.80
N VAL A 23 8.25 -10.24 4.02
CA VAL A 23 6.95 -10.43 4.65
C VAL A 23 5.97 -10.92 3.58
N LYS A 24 5.29 -12.02 3.86
CA LYS A 24 4.30 -12.66 2.99
C LYS A 24 2.94 -12.68 3.66
N ILE A 25 1.91 -12.28 2.93
CA ILE A 25 0.53 -12.14 3.38
C ILE A 25 -0.37 -12.92 2.44
N GLY A 26 -1.11 -13.86 2.97
CA GLY A 26 -2.11 -14.61 2.21
C GLY A 26 -3.32 -13.77 1.81
N PRO A 27 -4.01 -14.11 0.72
CA PRO A 27 -5.10 -13.29 0.17
C PRO A 27 -6.35 -13.22 1.06
N LEU A 28 -6.50 -14.13 1.99
CA LEU A 28 -7.62 -14.16 2.94
C LEU A 28 -7.32 -13.42 4.26
N VAL A 29 -6.12 -12.91 4.43
CA VAL A 29 -5.76 -12.12 5.63
C VAL A 29 -6.59 -10.84 5.67
N THR A 30 -7.28 -10.65 6.78
CA THR A 30 -8.16 -9.50 7.02
C THR A 30 -7.39 -8.25 7.42
N HIS A 31 -8.02 -7.10 7.29
CA HIS A 31 -7.42 -5.84 7.75
C HIS A 31 -7.21 -5.81 9.27
N THR A 32 -8.06 -6.47 10.05
CA THR A 32 -7.87 -6.60 11.51
C THR A 32 -6.61 -7.40 11.82
N GLU A 33 -6.40 -8.53 11.15
CA GLU A 33 -5.21 -9.36 11.35
C GLU A 33 -3.93 -8.59 11.00
N VAL A 34 -3.92 -7.87 9.87
CA VAL A 34 -2.78 -7.00 9.49
C VAL A 34 -2.54 -5.91 10.51
N ALA A 35 -3.59 -5.19 10.95
CA ALA A 35 -3.46 -4.09 11.90
C ALA A 35 -2.94 -4.55 13.28
N LEU A 36 -3.25 -5.78 13.69
CA LEU A 36 -2.85 -6.34 14.99
C LEU A 36 -1.56 -7.17 14.92
N SER A 37 -1.09 -7.54 13.73
CA SER A 37 0.12 -8.36 13.56
C SER A 37 1.37 -7.66 14.08
N GLY A 38 2.05 -8.27 15.06
CA GLY A 38 3.34 -7.81 15.56
C GLY A 38 4.39 -7.76 14.45
N LEU A 39 4.41 -8.76 13.57
CA LEU A 39 5.32 -8.82 12.42
C LEU A 39 5.10 -7.65 11.46
N ILE A 40 3.86 -7.33 11.12
CA ILE A 40 3.56 -6.19 10.22
C ILE A 40 3.92 -4.86 10.88
N ARG A 41 3.66 -4.70 12.17
CA ARG A 41 4.03 -3.48 12.91
C ARG A 41 5.53 -3.27 12.98
N GLU A 42 6.29 -4.33 13.13
CA GLU A 42 7.75 -4.29 13.15
C GLU A 42 8.33 -4.03 11.75
N ARG A 43 7.83 -4.75 10.74
CA ARG A 43 8.43 -4.82 9.42
C ARG A 43 7.78 -3.93 8.37
N GLY A 44 6.66 -3.25 8.69
CA GLY A 44 5.91 -2.44 7.73
C GLY A 44 4.81 -1.63 8.41
N MET A 45 5.14 -0.81 9.40
CA MET A 45 4.19 -0.05 10.22
C MET A 45 3.15 0.70 9.38
N ALA A 46 3.57 1.32 8.26
CA ALA A 46 2.64 2.01 7.36
C ALA A 46 1.46 1.13 6.92
N LEU A 47 1.69 -0.17 6.69
CA LEU A 47 0.62 -1.10 6.31
C LEU A 47 -0.34 -1.37 7.47
N ALA A 48 0.18 -1.54 8.69
CA ALA A 48 -0.65 -1.70 9.89
C ALA A 48 -1.53 -0.45 10.14
N GLU A 49 -0.95 0.74 9.98
CA GLU A 49 -1.67 2.02 10.09
C GLU A 49 -2.77 2.15 9.04
N GLY A 50 -2.48 1.85 7.76
CA GLY A 50 -3.47 1.86 6.69
C GLY A 50 -4.62 0.88 6.96
N ALA A 51 -4.29 -0.35 7.31
CA ALA A 51 -5.27 -1.39 7.64
C ALA A 51 -6.17 -0.99 8.82
N SER A 52 -5.61 -0.35 9.85
CA SER A 52 -6.35 0.06 11.06
C SER A 52 -7.42 1.13 10.80
N ARG A 53 -7.27 1.92 9.74
CA ARG A 53 -8.13 3.07 9.41
C ARG A 53 -9.23 2.76 8.39
N LEU A 54 -9.20 1.57 7.78
CA LEU A 54 -10.19 1.16 6.80
C LEU A 54 -11.57 0.97 7.44
N GLY A 55 -12.59 1.53 6.84
CA GLY A 55 -14.01 1.29 7.14
C GLY A 55 -14.38 1.36 8.63
N SER A 56 -15.08 0.34 9.10
CA SER A 56 -15.42 0.11 10.50
C SER A 56 -14.75 -1.17 11.02
N PRO A 57 -14.76 -1.44 12.35
CA PRO A 57 -14.28 -2.71 12.88
C PRO A 57 -14.93 -3.94 12.23
N GLN A 58 -16.25 -3.89 11.99
CA GLN A 58 -16.98 -4.97 11.34
C GLN A 58 -16.49 -5.23 9.91
N ILE A 59 -16.22 -4.16 9.15
CA ILE A 59 -15.67 -4.27 7.80
C ILE A 59 -14.26 -4.86 7.86
N ARG A 60 -13.40 -4.36 8.75
CA ARG A 60 -12.01 -4.84 8.87
C ARG A 60 -11.90 -6.31 9.27
N ASN A 61 -12.87 -6.83 10.01
CA ASN A 61 -12.91 -8.24 10.42
C ASN A 61 -13.22 -9.21 9.28
N ILE A 62 -13.75 -8.72 8.16
CA ILE A 62 -14.19 -9.54 7.02
C ILE A 62 -13.41 -9.19 5.75
N ALA A 63 -13.20 -7.90 5.49
CA ALA A 63 -12.52 -7.44 4.29
C ALA A 63 -11.04 -7.82 4.34
N THR A 64 -10.56 -8.41 3.24
CA THR A 64 -9.16 -8.85 3.11
C THR A 64 -8.30 -7.83 2.41
N VAL A 65 -7.00 -7.87 2.67
CA VAL A 65 -6.03 -6.98 2.01
C VAL A 65 -6.00 -7.22 0.50
N ALA A 66 -6.03 -8.48 0.05
CA ALA A 66 -6.09 -8.79 -1.38
C ALA A 66 -7.38 -8.25 -2.02
N GLY A 67 -8.52 -8.41 -1.37
CA GLY A 67 -9.80 -7.85 -1.85
C GLY A 67 -9.74 -6.32 -1.99
N ASN A 68 -9.11 -5.63 -1.04
CA ASN A 68 -8.92 -4.18 -1.08
C ASN A 68 -8.03 -3.74 -2.27
N ILE A 69 -6.93 -4.46 -2.53
CA ILE A 69 -6.03 -4.21 -3.65
C ILE A 69 -6.74 -4.49 -4.98
N LEU A 70 -7.37 -5.65 -5.12
CA LEU A 70 -8.00 -6.10 -6.36
C LEU A 70 -9.23 -5.29 -6.76
N ASN A 71 -9.87 -4.63 -5.81
CA ASN A 71 -10.91 -3.63 -6.09
C ASN A 71 -10.37 -2.41 -6.84
N ALA A 72 -9.05 -2.24 -6.91
CA ALA A 72 -8.32 -1.26 -7.69
C ALA A 72 -8.84 0.18 -7.57
N GLN A 73 -9.29 0.54 -6.36
CA GLN A 73 -9.67 1.92 -6.07
C GLN A 73 -8.44 2.72 -5.65
N PRO A 74 -8.19 3.90 -6.26
CA PRO A 74 -7.00 4.70 -5.96
C PRO A 74 -6.86 5.13 -4.50
N GLY A 75 -7.97 5.14 -3.76
CA GLY A 75 -8.03 5.46 -2.32
C GLY A 75 -8.06 4.24 -1.40
N ALA A 76 -7.65 3.08 -1.86
CA ALA A 76 -7.59 1.88 -1.03
C ALA A 76 -6.53 2.02 0.07
N ASP A 77 -6.96 1.94 1.33
CA ASP A 77 -6.16 2.32 2.51
C ASP A 77 -4.88 1.46 2.71
N THR A 78 -4.86 0.21 2.24
CA THR A 78 -3.68 -0.66 2.33
C THR A 78 -2.82 -0.65 1.07
N LEU A 79 -3.37 -0.20 -0.05
CA LEU A 79 -2.65 -0.14 -1.31
C LEU A 79 -1.51 0.89 -1.29
N ILE A 80 -1.75 2.10 -0.76
CA ILE A 80 -0.75 3.15 -0.70
C ILE A 80 0.46 2.73 0.17
N PRO A 81 0.27 2.20 1.40
CA PRO A 81 1.36 1.64 2.18
C PRO A 81 2.15 0.54 1.47
N LEU A 82 1.45 -0.39 0.80
CA LEU A 82 2.11 -1.48 0.08
C LEU A 82 2.94 -0.97 -1.12
N LEU A 83 2.49 0.08 -1.80
CA LEU A 83 3.30 0.73 -2.85
C LEU A 83 4.57 1.38 -2.28
N ALA A 84 4.50 2.04 -1.12
CA ALA A 84 5.67 2.59 -0.45
C ALA A 84 6.64 1.49 0.02
N LEU A 85 6.09 0.34 0.45
CA LEU A 85 6.87 -0.84 0.84
C LEU A 85 7.43 -1.62 -0.36
N ASP A 86 7.16 -1.18 -1.61
CA ASP A 86 7.58 -1.85 -2.84
C ASP A 86 6.99 -3.26 -2.97
N GLY A 87 5.72 -3.34 -2.63
CA GLY A 87 5.00 -4.61 -2.58
C GLY A 87 4.81 -5.24 -3.95
N SER A 88 4.65 -6.56 -3.94
CA SER A 88 4.37 -7.41 -5.09
C SER A 88 3.18 -8.30 -4.82
N VAL A 89 2.56 -8.80 -5.88
CA VAL A 89 1.50 -9.82 -5.81
C VAL A 89 1.90 -11.05 -6.60
N THR A 90 1.65 -12.21 -6.03
CA THR A 90 1.79 -13.50 -6.70
C THR A 90 0.44 -13.94 -7.22
N ILE A 91 0.39 -14.23 -8.51
CA ILE A 91 -0.82 -14.56 -9.26
C ILE A 91 -0.68 -15.97 -9.82
N ARG A 92 -1.68 -16.81 -9.61
CA ARG A 92 -1.72 -18.17 -10.09
C ARG A 92 -2.85 -18.37 -11.08
N GLY A 93 -2.54 -18.97 -12.22
CA GLY A 93 -3.48 -19.37 -13.25
C GLY A 93 -3.17 -20.77 -13.78
N ARG A 94 -3.88 -21.19 -14.84
CA ARG A 94 -3.64 -22.50 -15.46
C ARG A 94 -2.24 -22.67 -16.06
N GLN A 95 -1.60 -21.58 -16.46
CA GLN A 95 -0.26 -21.56 -17.07
C GLN A 95 0.87 -21.52 -16.05
N GLY A 96 0.56 -21.54 -14.76
CA GLY A 96 1.55 -21.47 -13.70
C GLY A 96 1.36 -20.26 -12.79
N GLU A 97 2.45 -19.83 -12.18
CA GLU A 97 2.50 -18.75 -11.21
C GLU A 97 3.45 -17.64 -11.69
N ARG A 98 3.09 -16.40 -11.46
CA ARG A 98 3.93 -15.23 -11.70
C ARG A 98 3.81 -14.22 -10.55
N SER A 99 4.89 -13.50 -10.28
CA SER A 99 4.88 -12.37 -9.36
C SER A 99 5.11 -11.08 -10.13
N ILE A 100 4.33 -10.05 -9.82
CA ILE A 100 4.46 -8.72 -10.42
C ILE A 100 4.52 -7.64 -9.33
N PRO A 101 5.27 -6.55 -9.53
CA PRO A 101 5.22 -5.39 -8.67
C PRO A 101 3.81 -4.82 -8.59
N LEU A 102 3.43 -4.37 -7.41
CA LEU A 102 2.09 -3.80 -7.19
C LEU A 102 1.83 -2.56 -8.07
N ALA A 103 2.87 -1.81 -8.38
CA ALA A 103 2.80 -0.66 -9.27
C ALA A 103 2.36 -1.02 -10.70
N GLU A 104 2.62 -2.24 -11.16
CA GLU A 104 2.28 -2.73 -12.50
C GLU A 104 0.90 -3.43 -12.55
N LEU A 105 0.28 -3.63 -11.38
CA LEU A 105 -1.01 -4.32 -11.29
C LEU A 105 -2.17 -3.50 -11.89
N PHE A 106 -2.10 -2.17 -11.79
CA PHE A 106 -3.25 -1.29 -12.06
C PHE A 106 -3.21 -0.69 -13.46
N THR A 107 -4.31 -0.84 -14.20
CA THR A 107 -4.48 -0.26 -15.54
C THR A 107 -5.48 0.90 -15.56
N GLY A 108 -6.10 1.19 -14.42
CA GLY A 108 -7.05 2.29 -14.24
C GLY A 108 -7.93 2.10 -13.02
N VAL A 109 -8.86 3.02 -12.79
CA VAL A 109 -9.81 2.93 -11.68
C VAL A 109 -10.67 1.68 -11.81
N GLY A 110 -10.63 0.80 -10.81
CA GLY A 110 -11.36 -0.47 -10.79
C GLY A 110 -10.84 -1.50 -11.80
N LYS A 111 -9.62 -1.32 -12.33
CA LYS A 111 -9.06 -2.21 -13.36
C LYS A 111 -7.66 -2.67 -12.98
N THR A 112 -7.44 -3.97 -13.12
CA THR A 112 -6.13 -4.63 -12.93
C THR A 112 -5.75 -5.42 -14.17
N THR A 113 -4.50 -5.88 -14.21
CA THR A 113 -3.98 -6.79 -15.25
C THR A 113 -4.41 -8.24 -15.04
N ILE A 114 -5.16 -8.56 -13.97
CA ILE A 114 -5.60 -9.91 -13.63
C ILE A 114 -6.89 -10.26 -14.36
N ASP A 115 -6.90 -11.41 -15.01
CA ASP A 115 -8.13 -12.04 -15.52
C ASP A 115 -8.83 -12.79 -14.39
N SER A 116 -9.78 -12.16 -13.73
CA SER A 116 -10.52 -12.73 -12.59
C SER A 116 -11.31 -14.01 -12.93
N THR A 117 -11.39 -14.38 -14.21
CA THR A 117 -12.04 -15.64 -14.64
C THR A 117 -11.07 -16.81 -14.75
N LYS A 118 -9.76 -16.55 -14.72
CA LYS A 118 -8.71 -17.56 -14.95
C LYS A 118 -7.59 -17.51 -13.92
N GLU A 119 -7.49 -16.44 -13.15
CA GLU A 119 -6.37 -16.15 -12.26
C GLU A 119 -6.85 -15.81 -10.86
N ILE A 120 -6.01 -16.10 -9.89
CA ILE A 120 -6.22 -15.80 -8.48
C ILE A 120 -4.92 -15.24 -7.88
N VAL A 121 -5.02 -14.25 -7.01
CA VAL A 121 -3.91 -13.82 -6.17
C VAL A 121 -3.75 -14.83 -5.04
N THR A 122 -2.54 -15.36 -4.88
CA THR A 122 -2.20 -16.34 -3.85
C THR A 122 -1.35 -15.75 -2.73
N GLU A 123 -0.64 -14.65 -2.98
CA GLU A 123 0.23 -14.00 -1.99
C GLU A 123 0.41 -12.52 -2.31
N ILE A 124 0.54 -11.71 -1.27
CA ILE A 124 1.05 -10.34 -1.31
C ILE A 124 2.36 -10.37 -0.54
N SER A 125 3.40 -9.73 -1.07
CA SER A 125 4.70 -9.72 -0.43
C SER A 125 5.36 -8.35 -0.48
N PHE A 126 6.26 -8.07 0.46
CA PHE A 126 7.11 -6.90 0.47
C PHE A 126 8.39 -7.18 1.26
N SER A 127 9.49 -6.48 0.94
CA SER A 127 10.70 -6.53 1.76
C SER A 127 10.45 -5.86 3.10
N GLY A 128 10.56 -6.60 4.17
CA GLY A 128 10.41 -6.08 5.53
C GLY A 128 11.46 -5.02 5.85
N LEU A 129 11.06 -4.03 6.65
CA LEU A 129 11.97 -2.97 7.07
C LEU A 129 13.12 -3.54 7.90
N GLY A 130 14.34 -3.10 7.58
CA GLY A 130 15.57 -3.43 8.27
C GLY A 130 15.91 -2.45 9.40
N LYS A 131 17.07 -2.67 10.01
CA LYS A 131 17.62 -1.75 11.02
C LYS A 131 17.88 -0.37 10.40
N GLY A 132 17.43 0.69 11.09
CA GLY A 132 17.56 2.07 10.60
C GLY A 132 16.49 2.46 9.58
N GLU A 133 15.53 1.60 9.29
CA GLU A 133 14.38 1.90 8.44
C GLU A 133 13.09 2.04 9.26
N ALA A 134 12.23 2.93 8.82
CA ALA A 134 10.89 3.13 9.37
C ALA A 134 9.88 3.41 8.27
N SER A 135 8.61 3.15 8.55
CA SER A 135 7.51 3.54 7.66
C SER A 135 6.34 4.10 8.44
N SER A 136 5.59 5.00 7.81
CA SER A 136 4.33 5.53 8.36
C SER A 136 3.38 5.85 7.23
N ALA A 137 2.08 5.82 7.53
CA ALA A 137 1.02 6.25 6.63
C ALA A 137 0.11 7.28 7.31
N MET A 138 -0.15 8.37 6.61
CA MET A 138 -1.09 9.41 7.02
C MET A 138 -2.28 9.46 6.08
N ARG A 139 -3.45 9.74 6.64
CA ARG A 139 -4.71 9.82 5.90
C ARG A 139 -5.43 11.12 6.23
N LEU A 140 -5.71 11.90 5.21
CA LEU A 140 -6.60 13.05 5.27
C LEU A 140 -7.99 12.64 4.80
N ALA A 141 -9.00 12.86 5.61
CA ALA A 141 -10.40 12.55 5.29
C ALA A 141 -11.34 13.48 6.05
N LYS A 142 -12.57 13.65 5.58
CA LYS A 142 -13.58 14.53 6.21
C LYS A 142 -14.03 14.06 7.60
N ARG A 143 -13.83 12.79 7.92
CA ARG A 143 -14.15 12.19 9.24
C ARG A 143 -13.24 11.00 9.51
N LYS A 144 -13.24 10.49 10.74
CA LYS A 144 -12.30 9.41 11.17
C LYS A 144 -12.66 8.03 10.61
N THR A 145 -13.92 7.73 10.39
CA THR A 145 -14.39 6.39 10.00
C THR A 145 -15.41 6.45 8.87
N LEU A 146 -15.59 5.34 8.15
CA LEU A 146 -16.59 5.16 7.09
C LEU A 146 -16.58 6.29 6.04
N VAL A 147 -15.41 6.65 5.57
CA VAL A 147 -15.21 7.71 4.58
C VAL A 147 -14.06 7.34 3.64
N LEU A 148 -14.17 7.72 2.38
CA LEU A 148 -13.05 7.62 1.44
C LEU A 148 -12.02 8.71 1.75
N PRO A 149 -10.72 8.42 1.65
CA PRO A 149 -9.68 9.42 1.86
C PRO A 149 -9.74 10.52 0.78
N ILE A 150 -9.42 11.74 1.20
CA ILE A 150 -9.08 12.84 0.28
C ILE A 150 -7.66 12.63 -0.21
N LEU A 151 -6.76 12.32 0.73
CA LEU A 151 -5.36 12.01 0.47
C LEU A 151 -4.88 10.95 1.47
N THR A 152 -4.12 10.00 0.99
CA THR A 152 -3.30 9.09 1.79
C THR A 152 -1.87 9.21 1.30
N VAL A 153 -0.94 9.37 2.21
CA VAL A 153 0.50 9.38 1.97
C VAL A 153 1.12 8.27 2.79
N ALA A 154 1.95 7.46 2.18
CA ALA A 154 2.77 6.47 2.89
C ALA A 154 4.24 6.69 2.55
N VAL A 155 5.08 6.60 3.57
CA VAL A 155 6.51 6.87 3.45
C VAL A 155 7.30 5.71 4.07
N VAL A 156 8.38 5.34 3.41
CA VAL A 156 9.43 4.46 3.95
C VAL A 156 10.73 5.24 3.90
N ILE A 157 11.40 5.34 5.03
CA ILE A 157 12.68 6.03 5.17
C ILE A 157 13.70 5.08 5.79
N GLY A 158 14.89 5.04 5.22
CA GLY A 158 16.10 4.49 5.82
C GLY A 158 17.11 5.61 6.07
N VAL A 159 17.74 5.59 7.22
CA VAL A 159 18.75 6.59 7.61
C VAL A 159 20.10 5.92 7.85
N ASP A 160 21.14 6.42 7.19
CA ASP A 160 22.51 6.16 7.59
C ASP A 160 22.83 7.04 8.82
N THR A 161 22.90 6.40 9.98
CA THR A 161 23.14 7.10 11.25
C THR A 161 24.57 7.61 11.37
N GLY A 162 25.53 7.01 10.67
CA GLY A 162 26.94 7.45 10.65
C GLY A 162 27.09 8.72 9.81
N ALA A 163 26.59 8.70 8.58
CA ALA A 163 26.63 9.85 7.67
C ALA A 163 25.53 10.89 7.96
N LYS A 164 24.51 10.55 8.76
CA LYS A 164 23.31 11.35 9.02
C LYS A 164 22.58 11.76 7.73
N THR A 165 22.48 10.83 6.79
CA THR A 165 21.81 11.04 5.50
C THR A 165 20.65 10.08 5.31
N PHE A 166 19.74 10.42 4.38
CA PHE A 166 18.70 9.51 3.92
C PHE A 166 19.32 8.44 3.01
N ALA A 167 19.50 7.22 3.52
CA ALA A 167 19.99 6.08 2.73
C ALA A 167 18.91 5.53 1.80
N LYS A 168 17.63 5.71 2.16
CA LYS A 168 16.47 5.22 1.42
C LYS A 168 15.27 6.14 1.63
N ALA A 169 14.55 6.41 0.55
CA ALA A 169 13.26 7.09 0.63
C ALA A 169 12.30 6.50 -0.39
N ARG A 170 11.07 6.21 0.04
CA ARG A 170 9.95 5.82 -0.82
C ARG A 170 8.71 6.56 -0.36
N ILE A 171 8.01 7.19 -1.29
CA ILE A 171 6.85 8.03 -1.02
C ILE A 171 5.75 7.63 -1.98
N ALA A 172 4.65 7.07 -1.48
CA ALA A 172 3.47 6.72 -2.26
C ALA A 172 2.29 7.61 -1.87
N VAL A 173 1.48 7.99 -2.85
CA VAL A 173 0.33 8.87 -2.69
C VAL A 173 -0.89 8.36 -3.44
N GLY A 174 -2.07 8.65 -2.94
CA GLY A 174 -3.38 8.40 -3.55
C GLY A 174 -4.51 8.93 -2.66
N PRO A 175 -5.70 9.11 -3.20
CA PRO A 175 -6.20 9.07 -4.57
C PRO A 175 -6.12 10.44 -5.26
N VAL A 176 -4.95 10.88 -5.60
CA VAL A 176 -4.69 12.17 -6.28
C VAL A 176 -4.31 12.01 -7.75
N ALA A 177 -4.58 10.83 -8.32
CA ALA A 177 -4.47 10.49 -9.73
C ALA A 177 -5.45 9.35 -10.08
N THR A 178 -5.47 8.88 -11.32
CA THR A 178 -6.29 7.73 -11.75
C THR A 178 -5.86 6.42 -11.11
N THR A 179 -4.56 6.28 -10.87
CA THR A 179 -3.96 5.17 -10.12
C THR A 179 -3.07 5.74 -9.02
N PRO A 180 -2.90 5.04 -7.89
CA PRO A 180 -1.91 5.45 -6.90
C PRO A 180 -0.50 5.29 -7.48
N PHE A 181 0.43 6.13 -7.05
CA PHE A 181 1.80 6.13 -7.59
C PHE A 181 2.84 6.51 -6.54
N ARG A 182 4.10 6.26 -6.88
CA ARG A 182 5.26 6.71 -6.10
C ARG A 182 5.80 8.02 -6.63
N CYS A 183 6.07 8.96 -5.73
CA CYS A 183 6.64 10.28 -6.04
C CYS A 183 8.17 10.19 -6.23
N LYS A 184 8.62 9.59 -7.34
CA LYS A 184 10.04 9.31 -7.60
C LYS A 184 10.95 10.53 -7.50
N ALA A 185 10.56 11.66 -8.05
CA ALA A 185 11.34 12.89 -7.97
C ALA A 185 11.52 13.38 -6.51
N ALA A 186 10.47 13.27 -5.69
CA ALA A 186 10.57 13.58 -4.27
C ALA A 186 11.46 12.57 -3.50
N GLU A 187 11.45 11.29 -3.89
CA GLU A 187 12.34 10.27 -3.35
C GLU A 187 13.81 10.58 -3.66
N GLU A 188 14.10 11.01 -4.90
CA GLU A 188 15.45 11.40 -5.35
C GLU A 188 15.97 12.65 -4.61
N ILE A 189 15.10 13.61 -4.28
CA ILE A 189 15.47 14.78 -3.47
C ILE A 189 15.99 14.36 -2.08
N LEU A 190 15.40 13.32 -1.50
CA LEU A 190 15.83 12.82 -0.18
C LEU A 190 17.07 11.94 -0.27
N ALA A 191 17.19 11.10 -1.27
CA ALA A 191 18.25 10.09 -1.38
C ALA A 191 19.64 10.73 -1.30
N GLY A 192 20.46 10.29 -0.34
CA GLY A 192 21.81 10.80 -0.08
C GLY A 192 21.87 12.18 0.59
N SER A 193 20.76 12.88 0.73
CA SER A 193 20.71 14.19 1.37
C SER A 193 20.86 14.12 2.90
N PRO A 194 21.46 15.12 3.55
CA PRO A 194 21.47 15.22 5.00
C PRO A 194 20.06 15.23 5.58
N VAL A 195 19.86 14.55 6.71
CA VAL A 195 18.58 14.56 7.41
C VAL A 195 18.31 15.95 7.98
N GLY A 196 17.27 16.62 7.46
CA GLY A 196 16.94 17.98 7.87
C GLY A 196 15.56 18.40 7.38
N GLU A 197 15.01 19.42 8.04
CA GLU A 197 13.66 19.89 7.74
C GLU A 197 13.55 20.52 6.34
N GLU A 198 14.57 21.22 5.89
CA GLU A 198 14.59 21.90 4.59
C GLU A 198 14.44 20.92 3.43
N VAL A 199 15.23 19.84 3.42
CA VAL A 199 15.16 18.82 2.36
C VAL A 199 13.83 18.06 2.40
N ILE A 200 13.28 17.81 3.60
CA ILE A 200 11.95 17.22 3.77
C ILE A 200 10.87 18.12 3.18
N ARG A 201 10.91 19.43 3.46
CA ARG A 201 9.98 20.41 2.89
C ARG A 201 10.08 20.48 1.37
N LYS A 202 11.29 20.43 0.82
CA LYS A 202 11.52 20.42 -0.63
C LYS A 202 10.93 19.18 -1.29
N ALA A 203 11.17 18.00 -0.72
CA ALA A 203 10.58 16.75 -1.20
C ALA A 203 9.05 16.75 -1.10
N ALA A 204 8.48 17.25 0.00
CA ALA A 204 7.03 17.37 0.17
C ALA A 204 6.40 18.33 -0.86
N ALA A 205 7.05 19.45 -1.14
CA ALA A 205 6.61 20.42 -2.16
C ALA A 205 6.63 19.80 -3.57
N ASP A 206 7.64 18.97 -3.86
CA ASP A 206 7.72 18.26 -5.14
C ASP A 206 6.65 17.16 -5.27
N ALA A 207 6.44 16.37 -4.21
CA ALA A 207 5.37 15.38 -4.17
C ALA A 207 3.97 16.02 -4.36
N ALA A 208 3.75 17.22 -3.82
CA ALA A 208 2.52 17.96 -4.01
C ALA A 208 2.30 18.36 -5.47
N LYS A 209 3.36 18.74 -6.21
CA LYS A 209 3.26 19.06 -7.64
C LYS A 209 2.90 17.85 -8.51
N ALA A 210 3.31 16.66 -8.11
CA ALA A 210 2.97 15.42 -8.82
C ALA A 210 1.50 15.02 -8.65
N ALA A 211 0.80 15.56 -7.65
CA ALA A 211 -0.61 15.32 -7.44
C ALA A 211 -1.45 16.00 -8.54
N ASN A 212 -2.38 15.24 -9.13
CA ASN A 212 -3.36 15.75 -10.08
C ASN A 212 -4.78 15.42 -9.59
N PRO A 213 -5.23 16.06 -8.50
CA PRO A 213 -6.53 15.78 -7.91
C PRO A 213 -7.66 16.22 -8.84
N ARG A 214 -8.72 15.43 -8.87
CA ARG A 214 -9.95 15.78 -9.60
C ARG A 214 -10.95 16.41 -8.65
N THR A 215 -11.58 17.50 -9.08
CA THR A 215 -12.72 18.07 -8.35
C THR A 215 -13.84 17.03 -8.20
N SER A 216 -14.35 16.88 -7.00
CA SER A 216 -15.39 15.92 -6.65
C SER A 216 -16.32 16.53 -5.62
N LEU A 217 -17.65 16.43 -5.84
CA LEU A 217 -18.66 16.87 -4.88
C LEU A 217 -18.53 16.21 -3.51
N ILE A 218 -17.95 14.99 -3.48
CA ILE A 218 -17.81 14.21 -2.24
C ILE A 218 -16.46 14.48 -1.55
N ARG A 219 -15.39 14.72 -2.30
CA ARG A 219 -14.03 14.79 -1.75
C ARG A 219 -13.50 16.20 -1.57
N GLY A 220 -13.84 17.14 -2.45
CA GLY A 220 -13.37 18.52 -2.43
C GLY A 220 -13.01 19.03 -3.82
N THR A 221 -12.45 20.25 -3.86
CA THR A 221 -11.95 20.89 -5.08
C THR A 221 -10.56 20.34 -5.45
N SER A 222 -10.13 20.64 -6.67
CA SER A 222 -8.76 20.34 -7.15
C SER A 222 -7.72 21.33 -6.64
N GLU A 223 -8.16 22.40 -5.95
CA GLU A 223 -7.31 23.41 -5.32
C GLU A 223 -6.97 23.07 -3.88
#